data_ec6fb1779c97c7a3ce7000c0625c1b9b
#
_entry.id   ec6fb1779c97c7a3ce7000c0625c1b9b
#
_cell.length_a   1.000
_cell.length_b   1.000
_cell.length_c   1.000
_cell.angle_alpha   90.00
_cell.angle_beta   90.00
_cell.angle_gamma   90.00
#
_symmetry.space_group_name_H-M   'P 1'
#
loop_
_entity.id
_entity.type
_entity.pdbx_description
1 polymer ?
#
loop_
_entity_poly.entity_id
_entity_poly.type
_entity_poly.pdbx_seq_one_letter_code
_entity_poly.pdbx_strand_id
1 'polypeptide(L)'
;WDSARTARAWAALMQGLGYTRYGAQGGDLGALISKEMGLLHPDGLAGVHLQQIFAFPHGAPGEMDKLTPFEREGFANLDKFQKYSGYQPIQQKRPGTLGYGLVDSPAALLAWNAELFFGFEGEGARFVDRDKYLTHASIYWFTGTGGSAANIYYEDAQTGAGYREDWNATPTGVSVFPWDFRSMRSFAERGNNIVYWKEMEKGGHFAAMDVPELFVDELRQFFGQVR
;
A
#
# COMPACT_ATOMS: atom_id res chain seq x y z
N TRP A 1 5.12 15.40 -5.42
CA TRP A 1 5.85 14.11 -5.45
C TRP A 1 4.82 12.98 -5.57
N ASP A 2 4.80 12.33 -6.73
CA ASP A 2 4.03 11.12 -6.99
C ASP A 2 4.82 9.85 -6.61
N SER A 3 4.16 8.70 -6.69
CA SER A 3 4.77 7.39 -6.39
C SER A 3 5.96 7.09 -7.31
N ALA A 4 5.90 7.44 -8.59
CA ALA A 4 7.00 7.20 -9.54
C ALA A 4 8.23 8.07 -9.26
N ARG A 5 8.04 9.35 -8.87
CA ARG A 5 9.14 10.21 -8.45
C ARG A 5 9.78 9.72 -7.15
N THR A 6 8.94 9.29 -6.21
CA THR A 6 9.39 8.71 -4.96
C THR A 6 10.22 7.45 -5.19
N ALA A 7 9.78 6.56 -6.07
CA ALA A 7 10.52 5.36 -6.46
C ALA A 7 11.92 5.68 -7.00
N ARG A 8 12.04 6.70 -7.87
CA ARG A 8 13.35 7.15 -8.37
C ARG A 8 14.25 7.68 -7.26
N ALA A 9 13.69 8.43 -6.30
CA ALA A 9 14.46 8.93 -5.17
C ALA A 9 14.94 7.79 -4.25
N TRP A 10 14.12 6.79 -3.99
CA TRP A 10 14.52 5.62 -3.20
C TRP A 10 15.62 4.80 -3.91
N ALA A 11 15.51 4.60 -5.23
CA ALA A 11 16.57 3.93 -6.00
C ALA A 11 17.89 4.70 -5.92
N ALA A 12 17.86 6.04 -6.10
CA ALA A 12 19.04 6.89 -5.95
C ALA A 12 19.62 6.85 -4.52
N LEU A 13 18.78 6.80 -3.50
CA LEU A 13 19.20 6.64 -2.10
C LEU A 13 19.97 5.34 -1.90
N MET A 14 19.43 4.21 -2.37
CA MET A 14 20.08 2.90 -2.23
C MET A 14 21.44 2.87 -2.94
N GLN A 15 21.52 3.44 -4.14
CA GLN A 15 22.77 3.60 -4.87
C GLN A 15 23.77 4.50 -4.10
N GLY A 16 23.31 5.64 -3.59
CA GLY A 16 24.14 6.58 -2.82
C GLY A 16 24.68 5.99 -1.51
N LEU A 17 23.94 5.07 -0.90
CA LEU A 17 24.34 4.30 0.28
C LEU A 17 25.26 3.11 -0.05
N GLY A 18 25.53 2.82 -1.33
CA GLY A 18 26.40 1.75 -1.78
C GLY A 18 25.77 0.35 -1.75
N TYR A 19 24.43 0.24 -1.64
CA TYR A 19 23.77 -1.04 -1.71
C TYR A 19 23.71 -1.55 -3.16
N THR A 20 24.42 -2.66 -3.42
CA THR A 20 24.47 -3.32 -4.73
C THR A 20 23.39 -4.40 -4.89
N ARG A 21 22.71 -4.77 -3.80
CA ARG A 21 21.60 -5.71 -3.81
C ARG A 21 20.63 -5.38 -2.67
N TYR A 22 19.35 -5.22 -2.99
CA TYR A 22 18.30 -4.89 -2.03
C TYR A 22 16.94 -5.35 -2.54
N GLY A 23 15.94 -5.41 -1.65
CA GLY A 23 14.54 -5.62 -1.97
C GLY A 23 13.73 -4.39 -1.59
N ALA A 24 12.58 -4.21 -2.21
CA ALA A 24 11.60 -3.21 -1.81
C ALA A 24 10.34 -3.90 -1.25
N GLN A 25 9.78 -3.33 -0.19
CA GLN A 25 8.53 -3.78 0.39
C GLN A 25 7.59 -2.59 0.60
N GLY A 26 6.29 -2.80 0.36
CA GLY A 26 5.29 -1.77 0.62
C GLY A 26 3.88 -2.28 0.79
N GLY A 27 3.12 -1.52 1.59
CA GLY A 27 1.67 -1.58 1.69
C GLY A 27 1.08 -0.21 1.40
N ASP A 28 -0.16 -0.14 0.93
CA ASP A 28 -0.86 1.09 0.54
C ASP A 28 -0.04 1.93 -0.47
N LEU A 29 0.23 3.19 -0.19
CA LEU A 29 1.13 4.04 -0.99
C LEU A 29 2.53 3.44 -1.14
N GLY A 30 3.02 2.74 -0.11
CA GLY A 30 4.27 1.99 -0.19
C GLY A 30 4.21 0.86 -1.22
N ALA A 31 3.04 0.23 -1.43
CA ALA A 31 2.86 -0.76 -2.49
C ALA A 31 2.91 -0.10 -3.87
N LEU A 32 2.29 1.07 -4.05
CA LEU A 32 2.38 1.84 -5.29
C LEU A 32 3.82 2.25 -5.60
N ILE A 33 4.54 2.79 -4.62
CA ILE A 33 5.95 3.18 -4.76
C ILE A 33 6.83 1.97 -5.08
N SER A 34 6.65 0.84 -4.37
CA SER A 34 7.45 -0.37 -4.59
C SER A 34 7.16 -1.00 -5.96
N LYS A 35 5.91 -0.94 -6.43
CA LYS A 35 5.55 -1.34 -7.80
C LYS A 35 6.25 -0.44 -8.82
N GLU A 36 6.27 0.88 -8.62
CA GLU A 36 7.00 1.83 -9.48
C GLU A 36 8.51 1.56 -9.46
N MET A 37 9.10 1.15 -8.32
CA MET A 37 10.48 0.68 -8.26
C MET A 37 10.68 -0.58 -9.10
N GLY A 38 9.73 -1.51 -9.06
CA GLY A 38 9.74 -2.70 -9.91
C GLY A 38 9.71 -2.37 -11.40
N LEU A 39 8.85 -1.42 -11.82
CA LEU A 39 8.77 -0.93 -13.20
C LEU A 39 10.05 -0.20 -13.64
N LEU A 40 10.65 0.57 -12.74
CA LEU A 40 11.93 1.25 -12.98
C LEU A 40 13.09 0.26 -13.11
N HIS A 41 13.00 -0.88 -12.44
CA HIS A 41 13.99 -1.96 -12.41
C HIS A 41 15.43 -1.46 -12.21
N PRO A 42 15.74 -0.69 -11.15
CA PRO A 42 17.06 -0.13 -10.93
C PRO A 42 18.08 -1.23 -10.61
N ASP A 43 19.35 -0.99 -10.94
CA ASP A 43 20.44 -1.90 -10.62
C ASP A 43 20.43 -2.27 -9.13
N GLY A 44 20.56 -3.56 -8.84
CA GLY A 44 20.56 -4.09 -7.49
C GLY A 44 19.21 -4.42 -6.89
N LEU A 45 18.08 -4.03 -7.51
CA LEU A 45 16.76 -4.42 -7.04
C LEU A 45 16.50 -5.92 -7.33
N ALA A 46 16.49 -6.75 -6.28
CA ALA A 46 16.30 -8.20 -6.41
C ALA A 46 14.83 -8.61 -6.59
N GLY A 47 13.92 -7.84 -6.02
CA GLY A 47 12.48 -8.11 -6.09
C GLY A 47 11.68 -7.08 -5.29
N VAL A 48 10.36 -7.09 -5.49
CA VAL A 48 9.41 -6.25 -4.74
C VAL A 48 8.39 -7.13 -4.04
N HIS A 49 8.10 -6.82 -2.78
CA HIS A 49 7.05 -7.49 -2.01
C HIS A 49 5.92 -6.51 -1.69
N LEU A 50 4.70 -6.86 -2.05
CA LEU A 50 3.54 -5.98 -1.97
C LEU A 50 2.45 -6.59 -1.08
N GLN A 51 1.84 -5.79 -0.23
CA GLN A 51 0.63 -6.21 0.49
C GLN A 51 -0.61 -6.08 -0.38
N GLN A 52 -0.62 -5.11 -1.31
CA GLN A 52 -1.72 -4.90 -2.25
C GLN A 52 -1.19 -4.67 -3.66
N ILE A 53 -1.91 -5.20 -4.64
CA ILE A 53 -1.84 -4.76 -6.03
C ILE A 53 -3.24 -4.28 -6.43
N PHE A 54 -3.37 -2.99 -6.66
CA PHE A 54 -4.63 -2.36 -7.06
C PHE A 54 -4.87 -2.61 -8.56
N ALA A 55 -5.31 -3.81 -8.88
CA ALA A 55 -5.71 -4.22 -10.22
C ALA A 55 -7.20 -4.57 -10.22
N PHE A 56 -7.92 -4.07 -11.24
CA PHE A 56 -9.37 -4.13 -11.30
C PHE A 56 -9.83 -4.83 -12.59
N PRO A 57 -11.11 -5.30 -12.65
CA PRO A 57 -11.65 -5.90 -13.86
C PRO A 57 -11.68 -4.90 -15.01
N HIS A 58 -11.40 -5.40 -16.23
CA HIS A 58 -11.47 -4.62 -17.48
C HIS A 58 -12.82 -4.80 -18.20
N GLY A 59 -13.73 -5.61 -17.66
CA GLY A 59 -15.01 -5.94 -18.28
C GLY A 59 -14.91 -7.05 -19.32
N ALA A 60 -13.81 -7.82 -19.35
CA ALA A 60 -13.67 -8.93 -20.28
C ALA A 60 -14.63 -10.08 -19.90
N PRO A 61 -15.27 -10.76 -20.91
CA PRO A 61 -16.16 -11.87 -20.62
C PRO A 61 -15.47 -12.96 -19.79
N GLY A 62 -16.11 -13.38 -18.70
CA GLY A 62 -15.63 -14.47 -17.84
C GLY A 62 -14.45 -14.14 -16.94
N GLU A 63 -13.96 -12.89 -16.91
CA GLU A 63 -12.83 -12.55 -16.02
C GLU A 63 -13.19 -12.70 -14.53
N MET A 64 -14.44 -12.41 -14.14
CA MET A 64 -14.93 -12.57 -12.78
C MET A 64 -15.13 -14.05 -12.38
N ASP A 65 -15.25 -14.95 -13.35
CA ASP A 65 -15.44 -16.39 -13.08
C ASP A 65 -14.17 -17.05 -12.54
N LYS A 66 -13.00 -16.42 -12.78
CA LYS A 66 -11.68 -16.89 -12.33
C LYS A 66 -11.40 -16.60 -10.86
N LEU A 67 -12.19 -15.75 -10.22
CA LEU A 67 -11.96 -15.35 -8.84
C LEU A 67 -12.23 -16.51 -7.87
N THR A 68 -11.31 -16.70 -6.91
CA THR A 68 -11.48 -17.62 -5.78
C THR A 68 -12.61 -17.14 -4.84
N PRO A 69 -13.14 -17.98 -3.94
CA PRO A 69 -14.09 -17.52 -2.92
C PRO A 69 -13.53 -16.38 -2.05
N PHE A 70 -12.24 -16.44 -1.68
CA PHE A 70 -11.56 -15.39 -0.92
C PHE A 70 -11.52 -14.06 -1.68
N GLU A 71 -11.20 -14.09 -2.96
CA GLU A 71 -11.15 -12.91 -3.83
C GLU A 71 -12.56 -12.34 -4.09
N ARG A 72 -13.57 -13.19 -4.27
CA ARG A 72 -14.97 -12.74 -4.44
C ARG A 72 -15.48 -11.99 -3.22
N GLU A 73 -15.20 -12.49 -2.02
CA GLU A 73 -15.54 -11.79 -0.77
C GLU A 73 -14.82 -10.45 -0.68
N GLY A 74 -13.53 -10.40 -1.03
CA GLY A 74 -12.75 -9.16 -1.10
C GLY A 74 -13.33 -8.16 -2.09
N PHE A 75 -13.75 -8.63 -3.26
CA PHE A 75 -14.39 -7.77 -4.26
C PHE A 75 -15.73 -7.20 -3.77
N ALA A 76 -16.54 -7.99 -3.08
CA ALA A 76 -17.78 -7.52 -2.46
C ALA A 76 -17.54 -6.44 -1.39
N ASN A 77 -16.40 -6.46 -0.70
CA ASN A 77 -16.03 -5.45 0.28
C ASN A 77 -15.62 -4.10 -0.34
N LEU A 78 -15.33 -4.04 -1.66
CA LEU A 78 -14.99 -2.77 -2.33
C LEU A 78 -16.15 -1.78 -2.32
N ASP A 79 -17.39 -2.23 -2.43
CA ASP A 79 -18.57 -1.36 -2.34
C ASP A 79 -18.63 -0.69 -0.96
N LYS A 80 -18.32 -1.45 0.09
CA LYS A 80 -18.25 -0.92 1.46
C LYS A 80 -17.12 0.09 1.58
N PHE A 81 -15.94 -0.22 1.06
CA PHE A 81 -14.81 0.72 1.04
C PHE A 81 -15.17 2.01 0.30
N GLN A 82 -15.75 1.94 -0.89
CA GLN A 82 -16.15 3.12 -1.65
C GLN A 82 -17.16 4.00 -0.90
N LYS A 83 -18.08 3.39 -0.16
CA LYS A 83 -19.08 4.12 0.64
C LYS A 83 -18.44 4.91 1.78
N TYR A 84 -17.39 4.40 2.40
CA TYR A 84 -16.82 4.99 3.62
C TYR A 84 -15.46 5.68 3.41
N SER A 85 -14.81 5.53 2.26
CA SER A 85 -13.49 6.10 1.98
C SER A 85 -13.50 7.60 1.64
N GLY A 86 -14.28 8.40 2.36
CA GLY A 86 -14.41 9.85 2.14
C GLY A 86 -13.09 10.61 2.19
N TYR A 87 -12.09 10.10 2.89
CA TYR A 87 -10.75 10.68 2.95
C TYR A 87 -10.05 10.73 1.58
N GLN A 88 -10.25 9.70 0.76
CA GLN A 88 -9.54 9.54 -0.51
C GLN A 88 -9.87 10.64 -1.52
N PRO A 89 -11.14 10.95 -1.86
CA PRO A 89 -11.47 12.06 -2.75
C PRO A 89 -11.07 13.43 -2.20
N ILE A 90 -11.03 13.63 -0.87
CA ILE A 90 -10.54 14.86 -0.28
C ILE A 90 -9.05 15.02 -0.55
N GLN A 91 -8.24 14.01 -0.27
CA GLN A 91 -6.79 14.05 -0.52
C GLN A 91 -6.45 14.08 -2.01
N GLN A 92 -7.20 13.41 -2.86
CA GLN A 92 -7.00 13.44 -4.31
C GLN A 92 -7.34 14.79 -4.97
N LYS A 93 -8.21 15.59 -4.36
CA LYS A 93 -8.73 16.81 -5.00
C LYS A 93 -8.39 18.11 -4.24
N ARG A 94 -8.33 18.08 -2.92
CA ARG A 94 -8.19 19.24 -2.05
C ARG A 94 -7.25 19.01 -0.85
N PRO A 95 -6.06 18.39 -1.04
CA PRO A 95 -5.16 18.07 0.07
C PRO A 95 -4.69 19.32 0.83
N GLY A 96 -4.48 20.44 0.14
CA GLY A 96 -4.04 21.69 0.76
C GLY A 96 -5.02 22.23 1.80
N THR A 97 -6.33 22.15 1.53
CA THR A 97 -7.35 22.61 2.50
C THR A 97 -7.33 21.75 3.76
N LEU A 98 -7.25 20.44 3.61
CA LEU A 98 -7.11 19.51 4.72
C LEU A 98 -5.82 19.75 5.50
N GLY A 99 -4.72 20.01 4.78
CA GLY A 99 -3.38 20.20 5.33
C GLY A 99 -3.31 21.25 6.44
N TYR A 100 -4.06 22.35 6.34
CA TYR A 100 -4.10 23.35 7.40
C TYR A 100 -4.59 22.78 8.74
N GLY A 101 -5.66 21.99 8.72
CA GLY A 101 -6.16 21.32 9.94
C GLY A 101 -5.19 20.31 10.51
N LEU A 102 -4.50 19.56 9.63
CA LEU A 102 -3.56 18.51 10.04
C LEU A 102 -2.26 19.06 10.66
N VAL A 103 -1.88 20.30 10.39
CA VAL A 103 -0.68 20.94 10.97
C VAL A 103 -0.99 21.90 12.11
N ASP A 104 -2.24 22.32 12.27
CA ASP A 104 -2.65 23.29 13.28
C ASP A 104 -3.33 22.66 14.50
N SER A 105 -3.86 21.44 14.36
CA SER A 105 -4.58 20.76 15.43
C SER A 105 -4.13 19.31 15.60
N PRO A 106 -3.49 18.96 16.75
CA PRO A 106 -3.13 17.56 17.02
C PRO A 106 -4.38 16.67 17.12
N ALA A 107 -5.51 17.21 17.57
CA ALA A 107 -6.76 16.47 17.63
C ALA A 107 -7.33 16.19 16.23
N ALA A 108 -7.23 17.15 15.30
CA ALA A 108 -7.65 16.94 13.91
C ALA A 108 -6.78 15.88 13.21
N LEU A 109 -5.46 15.95 13.38
CA LEU A 109 -4.52 14.95 12.86
C LEU A 109 -4.82 13.56 13.45
N LEU A 110 -5.01 13.49 14.77
CA LEU A 110 -5.31 12.25 15.46
C LEU A 110 -6.64 11.64 14.95
N ALA A 111 -7.69 12.43 14.86
CA ALA A 111 -9.00 11.99 14.39
C ALA A 111 -8.95 11.52 12.94
N TRP A 112 -8.26 12.24 12.06
CA TRP A 112 -8.09 11.88 10.66
C TRP A 112 -7.40 10.53 10.49
N ASN A 113 -6.29 10.32 11.20
CA ASN A 113 -5.58 9.04 11.17
C ASN A 113 -6.38 7.92 11.84
N ALA A 114 -7.17 8.23 12.89
CA ALA A 114 -7.97 7.25 13.60
C ALA A 114 -8.99 6.54 12.71
N GLU A 115 -9.64 7.26 11.80
CA GLU A 115 -10.60 6.67 10.87
C GLU A 115 -9.97 5.54 10.05
N LEU A 116 -8.72 5.68 9.65
CA LEU A 116 -8.00 4.67 8.86
C LEU A 116 -7.53 3.50 9.73
N PHE A 117 -7.05 3.78 10.95
CA PHE A 117 -6.58 2.72 11.86
C PHE A 117 -7.73 1.89 12.44
N PHE A 118 -8.82 2.53 12.84
CA PHE A 118 -9.96 1.84 13.46
C PHE A 118 -10.95 1.30 12.45
N GLY A 119 -10.71 1.53 11.15
CA GLY A 119 -11.64 1.17 10.10
C GLY A 119 -12.93 1.98 10.17
N PHE A 120 -13.67 1.99 9.09
CA PHE A 120 -14.87 2.82 8.94
C PHE A 120 -16.06 2.34 9.79
N GLU A 121 -15.99 1.15 10.38
CA GLU A 121 -17.02 0.57 11.25
C GLU A 121 -16.46 0.10 12.60
N GLY A 122 -15.29 0.59 13.00
CA GLY A 122 -14.65 0.21 14.26
C GLY A 122 -14.03 -1.20 14.27
N GLU A 123 -13.92 -1.85 13.13
CA GLU A 123 -13.39 -3.21 13.03
C GLU A 123 -11.89 -3.28 12.71
N GLY A 124 -11.32 -2.21 12.16
CA GLY A 124 -10.01 -2.23 11.50
C GLY A 124 -8.80 -2.31 12.40
N ALA A 125 -8.90 -1.83 13.64
CA ALA A 125 -7.74 -1.71 14.53
C ALA A 125 -7.79 -2.66 15.74
N ARG A 126 -8.40 -3.82 15.61
CA ARG A 126 -8.48 -4.81 16.70
C ARG A 126 -7.13 -5.21 17.28
N PHE A 127 -6.06 -4.97 16.56
CA PHE A 127 -4.73 -5.49 16.84
C PHE A 127 -3.68 -4.40 17.03
N VAL A 128 -4.00 -3.13 16.75
CA VAL A 128 -3.07 -2.02 16.94
C VAL A 128 -3.18 -1.50 18.35
N ASP A 129 -2.10 -1.66 19.10
CA ASP A 129 -1.96 -1.12 20.45
C ASP A 129 -2.11 0.41 20.44
N ARG A 130 -2.82 0.97 21.45
CA ARG A 130 -3.07 2.41 21.56
C ARG A 130 -1.78 3.23 21.56
N ASP A 131 -0.74 2.75 22.23
CA ASP A 131 0.52 3.49 22.35
C ASP A 131 1.29 3.50 21.01
N LYS A 132 1.22 2.41 20.24
CA LYS A 132 1.74 2.37 18.86
C LYS A 132 1.01 3.37 17.96
N TYR A 133 -0.32 3.43 18.05
CA TYR A 133 -1.12 4.37 17.30
C TYR A 133 -0.82 5.83 17.67
N LEU A 134 -0.73 6.14 18.97
CA LEU A 134 -0.37 7.48 19.44
C LEU A 134 1.07 7.84 19.03
N THR A 135 1.99 6.89 19.05
CA THR A 135 3.35 7.08 18.54
C THR A 135 3.35 7.44 17.07
N HIS A 136 2.56 6.72 16.25
CA HIS A 136 2.42 7.00 14.84
C HIS A 136 1.89 8.42 14.59
N ALA A 137 0.80 8.81 15.23
CA ALA A 137 0.25 10.17 15.11
C ALA A 137 1.24 11.25 15.59
N SER A 138 1.99 10.97 16.66
CA SER A 138 3.01 11.87 17.20
C SER A 138 4.17 12.11 16.24
N ILE A 139 4.57 11.10 15.45
CA ILE A 139 5.59 11.27 14.40
C ILE A 139 5.14 12.35 13.41
N TYR A 140 3.94 12.26 12.87
CA TYR A 140 3.39 13.27 11.95
C TYR A 140 3.31 14.65 12.59
N TRP A 141 2.85 14.71 13.86
CA TRP A 141 2.68 15.97 14.57
C TRP A 141 4.01 16.67 14.81
N PHE A 142 4.97 15.99 15.43
CA PHE A 142 6.25 16.58 15.80
C PHE A 142 7.17 16.86 14.61
N THR A 143 7.00 16.17 13.50
CA THR A 143 7.75 16.45 12.26
C THR A 143 7.05 17.49 11.38
N GLY A 144 5.81 17.89 11.69
CA GLY A 144 5.04 18.83 10.89
C GLY A 144 4.64 18.30 9.51
N THR A 145 4.61 16.97 9.33
CA THR A 145 4.43 16.34 8.02
C THR A 145 2.99 15.99 7.67
N GLY A 146 2.02 16.20 8.57
CA GLY A 146 0.62 15.86 8.33
C GLY A 146 0.05 16.49 7.05
N GLY A 147 0.34 17.79 6.82
CA GLY A 147 -0.12 18.48 5.62
C GLY A 147 0.56 18.01 4.33
N SER A 148 1.88 17.74 4.36
CA SER A 148 2.61 17.27 3.18
C SER A 148 2.27 15.82 2.81
N ALA A 149 1.99 14.97 3.79
CA ALA A 149 1.62 13.57 3.57
C ALA A 149 0.33 13.43 2.76
N ALA A 150 -0.63 14.36 2.91
CA ALA A 150 -1.87 14.34 2.16
C ALA A 150 -1.69 14.56 0.64
N ASN A 151 -0.60 15.20 0.21
CA ASN A 151 -0.42 15.63 -1.18
C ASN A 151 -0.11 14.49 -2.15
N ILE A 152 0.46 13.37 -1.71
CA ILE A 152 0.82 12.27 -2.62
C ILE A 152 -0.42 11.69 -3.34
N TYR A 153 -1.57 11.65 -2.70
CA TYR A 153 -2.82 11.22 -3.34
C TYR A 153 -3.23 12.12 -4.51
N TYR A 154 -3.03 13.43 -4.35
CA TYR A 154 -3.28 14.38 -5.42
C TYR A 154 -2.31 14.18 -6.59
N GLU A 155 -1.04 14.07 -6.30
CA GLU A 155 0.01 13.89 -7.31
C GLU A 155 -0.18 12.60 -8.10
N ASP A 156 -0.45 11.47 -7.42
CA ASP A 156 -0.74 10.19 -8.08
C ASP A 156 -2.02 10.24 -8.91
N ALA A 157 -3.05 10.95 -8.44
CA ALA A 157 -4.28 11.12 -9.21
C ALA A 157 -4.08 11.97 -10.49
N GLN A 158 -3.12 12.90 -10.51
CA GLN A 158 -2.80 13.71 -11.70
C GLN A 158 -1.96 12.92 -12.72
N THR A 159 -1.07 12.06 -12.26
CA THR A 159 -0.09 11.35 -13.11
C THR A 159 -0.48 9.91 -13.44
N GLY A 160 -1.36 9.31 -12.65
CA GLY A 160 -1.67 7.87 -12.70
C GLY A 160 -0.55 6.99 -12.16
N ALA A 161 0.47 7.58 -11.51
CA ALA A 161 1.57 6.81 -10.92
C ALA A 161 1.07 5.78 -9.91
N GLY A 162 1.70 4.61 -9.88
CA GLY A 162 1.33 3.48 -9.04
C GLY A 162 0.16 2.64 -9.57
N TYR A 163 -0.73 3.22 -10.39
CA TYR A 163 -1.90 2.53 -10.98
C TYR A 163 -1.68 2.06 -12.40
N ARG A 164 -0.51 2.31 -12.99
CA ARG A 164 -0.16 1.87 -14.34
C ARG A 164 -0.15 0.35 -14.43
N GLU A 165 -0.58 -0.17 -15.58
CA GLU A 165 -0.58 -1.61 -15.89
C GLU A 165 0.55 -2.02 -16.84
N ASP A 166 1.61 -1.21 -16.94
CA ASP A 166 2.83 -1.57 -17.65
C ASP A 166 3.42 -2.85 -17.06
N TRP A 167 4.05 -3.67 -17.92
CA TRP A 167 4.63 -4.92 -17.47
C TRP A 167 5.84 -4.72 -16.54
N ASN A 168 5.70 -5.14 -15.31
CA ASN A 168 6.75 -5.18 -14.31
C ASN A 168 7.47 -6.55 -14.39
N ALA A 169 8.67 -6.57 -14.94
CA ALA A 169 9.49 -7.77 -15.08
C ALA A 169 10.20 -8.18 -13.77
N THR A 170 10.29 -7.28 -12.79
CA THR A 170 10.92 -7.54 -11.49
C THR A 170 10.16 -8.63 -10.74
N PRO A 171 10.86 -9.62 -10.16
CA PRO A 171 10.21 -10.65 -9.34
C PRO A 171 9.34 -10.00 -8.26
N THR A 172 8.06 -10.34 -8.27
CA THR A 172 7.06 -9.73 -7.39
C THR A 172 6.45 -10.79 -6.47
N GLY A 173 6.50 -10.54 -5.17
CA GLY A 173 5.79 -11.29 -4.14
C GLY A 173 4.57 -10.52 -3.65
N VAL A 174 3.50 -11.24 -3.31
CA VAL A 174 2.27 -10.66 -2.75
C VAL A 174 1.80 -11.47 -1.55
N SER A 175 1.56 -10.79 -0.43
CA SER A 175 0.88 -11.37 0.74
C SER A 175 -0.43 -10.62 0.96
N VAL A 176 -1.56 -11.29 0.66
CA VAL A 176 -2.90 -10.70 0.70
C VAL A 176 -3.53 -10.92 2.06
N PHE A 177 -3.75 -9.86 2.81
CA PHE A 177 -4.32 -9.91 4.16
C PHE A 177 -5.84 -9.84 4.15
N PRO A 178 -6.54 -10.65 4.98
CA PRO A 178 -8.00 -10.79 4.93
C PRO A 178 -8.79 -9.54 5.33
N TRP A 179 -8.20 -8.67 6.16
CA TRP A 179 -8.87 -7.45 6.66
C TRP A 179 -8.34 -6.17 6.00
N ASP A 180 -7.94 -6.29 4.73
CA ASP A 180 -7.45 -5.20 3.89
C ASP A 180 -8.06 -5.32 2.48
N PHE A 181 -7.61 -4.47 1.56
CA PHE A 181 -7.88 -4.65 0.14
C PHE A 181 -7.31 -6.00 -0.32
N ARG A 182 -8.18 -6.91 -0.71
CA ARG A 182 -7.77 -8.22 -1.21
C ARG A 182 -7.47 -8.13 -2.70
N SER A 183 -6.20 -8.18 -3.04
CA SER A 183 -5.74 -8.25 -4.42
C SER A 183 -6.24 -9.53 -5.10
N MET A 184 -6.63 -9.41 -6.37
CA MET A 184 -7.08 -10.54 -7.17
C MET A 184 -5.92 -11.00 -8.07
N ARG A 185 -5.47 -12.23 -7.87
CA ARG A 185 -4.26 -12.76 -8.52
C ARG A 185 -4.34 -12.69 -10.03
N SER A 186 -5.46 -13.11 -10.62
CA SER A 186 -5.65 -13.11 -12.07
C SER A 186 -5.59 -11.71 -12.70
N PHE A 187 -5.92 -10.65 -11.93
CA PHE A 187 -5.80 -9.27 -12.39
C PHE A 187 -4.38 -8.73 -12.18
N ALA A 188 -3.78 -9.07 -11.03
CA ALA A 188 -2.42 -8.66 -10.70
C ALA A 188 -1.37 -9.23 -11.67
N GLU A 189 -1.54 -10.47 -12.13
CA GLU A 189 -0.65 -11.15 -13.10
C GLU A 189 -0.66 -10.50 -14.49
N ARG A 190 -1.63 -9.65 -14.83
CA ARG A 190 -1.63 -8.95 -16.11
C ARG A 190 -0.46 -7.97 -16.26
N GLY A 191 -0.06 -7.33 -15.18
CA GLY A 191 0.97 -6.29 -15.19
C GLY A 191 2.21 -6.61 -14.35
N ASN A 192 2.34 -7.81 -13.76
CA ASN A 192 3.44 -8.11 -12.85
C ASN A 192 3.96 -9.55 -12.99
N ASN A 193 5.27 -9.70 -12.91
CA ASN A 193 5.94 -11.00 -12.81
C ASN A 193 5.79 -11.57 -11.38
N ILE A 194 4.63 -12.17 -11.09
CA ILE A 194 4.32 -12.70 -9.77
C ILE A 194 4.98 -14.07 -9.60
N VAL A 195 5.98 -14.15 -8.73
CA VAL A 195 6.71 -15.37 -8.39
C VAL A 195 6.35 -15.93 -7.01
N TYR A 196 5.65 -15.14 -6.19
CA TYR A 196 5.18 -15.53 -4.87
C TYR A 196 3.79 -14.94 -4.62
N TRP A 197 2.85 -15.76 -4.16
CA TRP A 197 1.50 -15.33 -3.80
C TRP A 197 0.99 -16.10 -2.60
N LYS A 198 0.53 -15.38 -1.59
CA LYS A 198 -0.05 -16.01 -0.41
C LYS A 198 -1.24 -15.25 0.11
N GLU A 199 -2.34 -15.96 0.31
CA GLU A 199 -3.52 -15.49 1.05
C GLU A 199 -3.27 -15.76 2.53
N MET A 200 -3.36 -14.72 3.35
CA MET A 200 -3.04 -14.78 4.77
C MET A 200 -4.29 -15.13 5.58
N GLU A 201 -4.10 -15.84 6.68
CA GLU A 201 -5.20 -16.23 7.57
C GLU A 201 -5.65 -15.09 8.50
N LYS A 202 -4.77 -14.15 8.78
CA LYS A 202 -5.01 -13.02 9.70
C LYS A 202 -4.14 -11.83 9.35
N GLY A 203 -4.52 -10.65 9.87
CA GLY A 203 -3.84 -9.39 9.65
C GLY A 203 -4.65 -8.48 8.72
N GLY A 204 -4.36 -7.20 8.82
CA GLY A 204 -5.05 -6.13 8.08
C GLY A 204 -4.08 -5.20 7.38
N HIS A 205 -4.55 -3.98 7.18
CA HIS A 205 -3.83 -2.94 6.45
C HIS A 205 -2.44 -2.64 7.04
N PHE A 206 -2.32 -2.65 8.35
CA PHE A 206 -1.08 -2.41 9.07
C PHE A 206 -0.43 -3.72 9.56
N ALA A 207 -0.25 -4.70 8.66
CA ALA A 207 0.21 -6.04 8.98
C ALA A 207 1.52 -6.07 9.81
N ALA A 208 2.44 -5.13 9.60
CA ALA A 208 3.65 -4.99 10.39
C ALA A 208 3.38 -4.62 11.86
N MET A 209 2.24 -4.00 12.16
CA MET A 209 1.81 -3.66 13.52
C MET A 209 0.88 -4.73 14.11
N ASP A 210 0.02 -5.32 13.28
CA ASP A 210 -1.00 -6.29 13.68
C ASP A 210 -0.41 -7.67 13.94
N VAL A 211 0.41 -8.16 13.01
CA VAL A 211 0.94 -9.53 12.94
C VAL A 211 2.42 -9.56 12.55
N PRO A 212 3.30 -8.85 13.31
CA PRO A 212 4.68 -8.59 12.91
C PRO A 212 5.50 -9.86 12.62
N GLU A 213 5.35 -10.90 13.44
CA GLU A 213 6.08 -12.15 13.28
C GLU A 213 5.70 -12.84 11.97
N LEU A 214 4.39 -12.96 11.73
CA LEU A 214 3.87 -13.55 10.49
C LEU A 214 4.35 -12.76 9.26
N PHE A 215 4.29 -11.43 9.33
CA PHE A 215 4.71 -10.56 8.24
C PHE A 215 6.21 -10.67 7.95
N VAL A 216 7.05 -10.72 8.98
CA VAL A 216 8.50 -10.93 8.83
C VAL A 216 8.81 -12.28 8.19
N ASP A 217 8.08 -13.34 8.55
CA ASP A 217 8.28 -14.66 7.97
C ASP A 217 7.92 -14.70 6.48
N GLU A 218 6.86 -14.00 6.07
CA GLU A 218 6.51 -13.85 4.66
C GLU A 218 7.61 -13.13 3.87
N LEU A 219 8.13 -12.03 4.41
CA LEU A 219 9.24 -11.31 3.77
C LEU A 219 10.48 -12.18 3.61
N ARG A 220 10.82 -12.96 4.65
CA ARG A 220 11.96 -13.90 4.59
C ARG A 220 11.76 -14.99 3.55
N GLN A 221 10.55 -15.54 3.45
CA GLN A 221 10.22 -16.55 2.45
C GLN A 221 10.37 -15.99 1.03
N PHE A 222 9.77 -14.87 0.73
CA PHE A 222 9.85 -14.26 -0.59
C PHE A 222 11.29 -13.84 -0.95
N PHE A 223 11.94 -13.01 -0.11
CA PHE A 223 13.28 -12.52 -0.41
C PHE A 223 14.34 -13.64 -0.37
N GLY A 224 14.07 -14.74 0.32
CA GLY A 224 14.88 -15.95 0.26
C GLY A 224 14.89 -16.62 -1.12
N GLN A 225 13.80 -16.49 -1.90
CA GLN A 225 13.68 -17.08 -3.24
C GLN A 225 14.34 -16.23 -4.35
N VAL A 226 14.42 -14.92 -4.16
CA VAL A 226 14.91 -13.97 -5.18
C VAL A 226 16.32 -13.43 -4.90
N ARG A 227 17.08 -14.15 -4.05
CA ARG A 227 18.47 -13.81 -3.71
C ARG A 227 19.44 -14.02 -4.87
#